data_5271b5d107484fec640661c93897927d
#
_entry.id   5271b5d107484fec640661c93897927d
#
_cell.length_a   1.000
_cell.length_b   1.000
_cell.length_c   1.000
_cell.angle_alpha   90.00
_cell.angle_beta   90.00
_cell.angle_gamma   90.00
#
_symmetry.space_group_name_H-M   'P 1'
#
loop_
_entity.id
_entity.type
_entity.pdbx_description
1 polymer ?
#
loop_
_entity_poly.entity_id
_entity_poly.type
_entity_poly.pdbx_seq_one_letter_code
_entity_poly.pdbx_strand_id
1 'polypeptide(L)'
;MTWEDIIDLEKQKDYYKKLKEEIDKRYETTTVFPEKQNIFKAFFLTKLDNLKVVILGQDPYHGFGQAQGLAFSTPANIKNPPSMQNILKEIQSDLGKKSICEDGDLTPWAKQGVLLLNTILTVEEAKPKSHHNLGWEVFTDNIIKYISDNCKDTIFILWGSPAISKTKLIDRKKHHILTASHPSPLSPYRGFFGCKHFSQTNDILKSLNKEAIIW
;
A
#
# COMPACT_ATOMS: atom_id res chain seq x y z
N MET A 1 -19.19 -6.29 8.09
CA MET A 1 -18.61 -4.93 8.12
C MET A 1 -17.80 -4.75 6.86
N THR A 2 -18.01 -3.68 6.12
CA THR A 2 -17.30 -3.34 4.88
C THR A 2 -16.22 -2.29 5.15
N TRP A 3 -15.36 -1.99 4.15
CA TRP A 3 -14.44 -0.87 4.27
C TRP A 3 -15.16 0.47 4.49
N GLU A 4 -16.31 0.66 3.88
CA GLU A 4 -17.13 1.87 4.06
C GLU A 4 -17.54 2.04 5.52
N ASP A 5 -18.04 0.97 6.15
CA ASP A 5 -18.40 0.99 7.57
C ASP A 5 -17.22 1.38 8.46
N ILE A 6 -16.03 0.80 8.19
CA ILE A 6 -14.81 1.03 8.97
C ILE A 6 -14.32 2.47 8.79
N ILE A 7 -14.26 2.93 7.55
CA ILE A 7 -13.83 4.29 7.21
C ILE A 7 -14.79 5.32 7.82
N ASP A 8 -16.11 5.06 7.80
CA ASP A 8 -17.09 5.98 8.36
C ASP A 8 -17.02 6.04 9.89
N LEU A 9 -16.68 4.93 10.57
CA LEU A 9 -16.37 4.95 12.00
C LEU A 9 -15.10 5.78 12.30
N GLU A 10 -14.06 5.65 11.48
CA GLU A 10 -12.85 6.49 11.64
C GLU A 10 -13.12 7.97 11.40
N LYS A 11 -13.97 8.32 10.41
CA LYS A 11 -14.36 9.71 10.10
C LYS A 11 -15.07 10.43 11.25
N GLN A 12 -15.68 9.70 12.18
CA GLN A 12 -16.36 10.27 13.35
C GLN A 12 -15.40 10.72 14.45
N LYS A 13 -14.16 10.20 14.44
CA LYS A 13 -13.15 10.48 15.48
C LYS A 13 -12.56 11.89 15.34
N ASP A 14 -12.21 12.49 16.46
CA ASP A 14 -11.72 13.90 16.49
C ASP A 14 -10.42 14.10 15.70
N TYR A 15 -9.50 13.12 15.73
CA TYR A 15 -8.29 13.21 14.93
C TYR A 15 -8.59 13.29 13.43
N TYR A 16 -9.61 12.53 12.96
CA TYR A 16 -9.98 12.51 11.56
C TYR A 16 -10.66 13.81 11.12
N LYS A 17 -11.49 14.41 11.98
CA LYS A 17 -12.11 15.72 11.70
C LYS A 17 -11.04 16.78 11.48
N LYS A 18 -10.02 16.84 12.37
CA LYS A 18 -8.88 17.76 12.25
C LYS A 18 -8.06 17.47 10.98
N LEU A 19 -7.76 16.18 10.70
CA LEU A 19 -7.10 15.76 9.48
C LEU A 19 -7.85 16.24 8.25
N LYS A 20 -9.18 16.04 8.21
CA LYS A 20 -10.02 16.40 7.08
C LYS A 20 -10.00 17.92 6.83
N GLU A 21 -10.15 18.73 7.87
CA GLU A 21 -10.08 20.20 7.78
C GLU A 21 -8.75 20.66 7.17
N GLU A 22 -7.62 20.12 7.66
CA GLU A 22 -6.30 20.46 7.15
C GLU A 22 -6.09 20.00 5.71
N ILE A 23 -6.52 18.78 5.36
CA ILE A 23 -6.40 18.24 4.00
C ILE A 23 -7.30 19.01 3.02
N ASP A 24 -8.52 19.33 3.39
CA ASP A 24 -9.40 20.13 2.53
C ASP A 24 -8.79 21.49 2.23
N LYS A 25 -8.24 22.17 3.24
CA LYS A 25 -7.51 23.44 3.07
C LYS A 25 -6.31 23.29 2.12
N ARG A 26 -5.56 22.18 2.21
CA ARG A 26 -4.43 21.92 1.30
C ARG A 26 -4.88 21.77 -0.14
N TYR A 27 -5.98 21.05 -0.39
CA TYR A 27 -6.56 20.93 -1.73
C TYR A 27 -7.08 22.25 -2.31
N GLU A 28 -7.45 23.21 -1.46
CA GLU A 28 -7.89 24.55 -1.90
C GLU A 28 -6.71 25.48 -2.20
N THR A 29 -5.58 25.31 -1.52
CA THR A 29 -4.47 26.26 -1.55
C THR A 29 -3.24 25.77 -2.31
N THR A 30 -3.10 24.46 -2.53
CA THR A 30 -1.95 23.83 -3.20
C THR A 30 -2.40 22.71 -4.11
N THR A 31 -1.50 22.22 -4.97
CA THR A 31 -1.72 20.99 -5.73
C THR A 31 -1.42 19.79 -4.82
N VAL A 32 -2.42 18.93 -4.61
CA VAL A 32 -2.31 17.73 -3.76
C VAL A 32 -2.62 16.48 -4.56
N PHE A 33 -1.85 15.42 -4.33
CA PHE A 33 -2.05 14.11 -4.93
C PHE A 33 -2.37 13.03 -3.89
N PRO A 34 -3.10 11.97 -4.30
CA PRO A 34 -3.88 11.84 -5.54
C PRO A 34 -5.07 12.80 -5.56
N GLU A 35 -5.83 12.85 -6.65
CA GLU A 35 -7.14 13.54 -6.66
C GLU A 35 -8.03 13.04 -5.53
N LYS A 36 -8.87 13.92 -4.95
CA LYS A 36 -9.72 13.61 -3.77
C LYS A 36 -10.50 12.30 -3.89
N GLN A 37 -11.04 12.02 -5.07
CA GLN A 37 -11.81 10.80 -5.36
C GLN A 37 -10.99 9.52 -5.30
N ASN A 38 -9.66 9.62 -5.40
CA ASN A 38 -8.74 8.47 -5.40
C ASN A 38 -8.08 8.20 -4.03
N ILE A 39 -8.33 9.03 -3.00
CA ILE A 39 -7.70 8.88 -1.67
C ILE A 39 -7.94 7.47 -1.09
N PHE A 40 -9.15 6.94 -1.24
CA PHE A 40 -9.55 5.62 -0.72
C PHE A 40 -9.65 4.53 -1.78
N LYS A 41 -9.09 4.75 -2.98
CA LYS A 41 -9.21 3.81 -4.11
C LYS A 41 -8.72 2.39 -3.77
N ALA A 42 -7.67 2.26 -2.95
CA ALA A 42 -7.16 0.96 -2.52
C ALA A 42 -8.24 0.11 -1.83
N PHE A 43 -9.06 0.72 -0.98
CA PHE A 43 -10.14 0.04 -0.27
C PHE A 43 -11.30 -0.35 -1.18
N PHE A 44 -11.63 0.49 -2.19
CA PHE A 44 -12.70 0.18 -3.14
C PHE A 44 -12.33 -0.95 -4.10
N LEU A 45 -11.07 -1.04 -4.49
CA LEU A 45 -10.59 -2.09 -5.40
C LEU A 45 -10.33 -3.43 -4.70
N THR A 46 -9.89 -3.39 -3.44
CA THR A 46 -9.61 -4.59 -2.65
C THR A 46 -10.70 -4.78 -1.62
N LYS A 47 -11.72 -5.59 -1.94
CA LYS A 47 -12.80 -5.88 -0.99
C LYS A 47 -12.27 -6.55 0.27
N LEU A 48 -12.84 -6.21 1.43
CA LEU A 48 -12.39 -6.74 2.72
C LEU A 48 -12.54 -8.26 2.83
N ASP A 49 -13.61 -8.81 2.29
CA ASP A 49 -13.89 -10.25 2.27
C ASP A 49 -12.96 -11.04 1.33
N ASN A 50 -12.30 -10.36 0.39
CA ASN A 50 -11.29 -10.93 -0.51
C ASN A 50 -9.85 -10.54 -0.13
N LEU A 51 -9.64 -9.93 1.03
CA LEU A 51 -8.31 -9.48 1.44
C LEU A 51 -7.36 -10.67 1.67
N LYS A 52 -6.28 -10.73 0.92
CA LYS A 52 -5.24 -11.76 1.00
C LYS A 52 -3.90 -11.18 1.44
N VAL A 53 -3.53 -10.05 0.87
CA VAL A 53 -2.20 -9.43 1.03
C VAL A 53 -2.34 -7.95 1.33
N VAL A 54 -1.49 -7.42 2.20
CA VAL A 54 -1.32 -5.98 2.42
C VAL A 54 0.11 -5.61 2.08
N ILE A 55 0.30 -4.69 1.14
CA ILE A 55 1.61 -4.09 0.84
C ILE A 55 1.58 -2.65 1.33
N LEU A 56 2.48 -2.29 2.26
CA LEU A 56 2.55 -0.94 2.79
C LEU A 56 3.57 -0.09 2.02
N GLY A 57 3.08 1.03 1.47
CA GLY A 57 3.90 2.15 1.02
C GLY A 57 4.01 3.24 2.07
N GLN A 58 4.75 4.30 1.80
CA GLN A 58 4.92 5.42 2.72
C GLN A 58 3.92 6.53 2.41
N ASP A 59 4.15 7.31 1.36
CA ASP A 59 3.29 8.38 0.86
C ASP A 59 3.10 8.25 -0.65
N PRO A 60 2.10 8.91 -1.24
CA PRO A 60 1.90 8.86 -2.68
C PRO A 60 3.09 9.47 -3.44
N TYR A 61 3.25 9.10 -4.69
CA TYR A 61 4.14 9.82 -5.59
C TYR A 61 3.74 11.30 -5.67
N HIS A 62 4.71 12.19 -5.59
CA HIS A 62 4.49 13.64 -5.56
C HIS A 62 4.67 14.32 -6.94
N GLY A 63 4.97 13.56 -7.98
CA GLY A 63 5.03 14.06 -9.36
C GLY A 63 3.64 14.09 -10.00
N PHE A 64 3.44 15.07 -10.88
CA PHE A 64 2.18 15.23 -11.60
C PHE A 64 1.75 13.94 -12.32
N GLY A 65 0.49 13.55 -12.15
CA GLY A 65 -0.10 12.39 -12.81
C GLY A 65 0.38 11.01 -12.33
N GLN A 66 1.27 10.93 -11.34
CA GLN A 66 1.84 9.65 -10.89
C GLN A 66 0.97 8.92 -9.87
N ALA A 67 0.47 9.62 -8.86
CA ALA A 67 -0.31 9.01 -7.78
C ALA A 67 -1.75 8.72 -8.24
N GLN A 68 -2.22 7.51 -7.99
CA GLN A 68 -3.58 7.10 -8.33
C GLN A 68 -4.35 6.45 -7.16
N GLY A 69 -3.88 6.61 -5.91
CA GLY A 69 -4.53 6.09 -4.72
C GLY A 69 -4.19 4.63 -4.38
N LEU A 70 -3.17 4.06 -5.02
CA LEU A 70 -2.60 2.75 -4.74
C LEU A 70 -1.10 2.89 -4.47
N ALA A 71 -0.60 2.29 -3.39
CA ALA A 71 0.82 2.30 -3.07
C ALA A 71 1.66 1.69 -4.22
N PHE A 72 2.76 2.34 -4.56
CA PHE A 72 3.69 1.99 -5.64
C PHE A 72 3.15 2.07 -7.06
N SER A 73 1.85 2.25 -7.26
CA SER A 73 1.18 2.22 -8.55
C SER A 73 1.14 3.59 -9.23
N THR A 74 1.28 3.58 -10.55
CA THR A 74 1.07 4.74 -11.42
C THR A 74 0.06 4.38 -12.52
N PRO A 75 -0.62 5.35 -13.14
CA PRO A 75 -1.38 5.09 -14.37
C PRO A 75 -0.49 4.50 -15.47
N ALA A 76 -1.06 3.62 -16.31
CA ALA A 76 -0.34 2.89 -17.35
C ALA A 76 0.42 3.76 -18.39
N ASN A 77 -0.01 5.01 -18.57
CA ASN A 77 0.63 5.95 -19.49
C ASN A 77 1.78 6.75 -18.85
N ILE A 78 2.09 6.51 -17.59
CA ILE A 78 3.16 7.21 -16.85
C ILE A 78 4.38 6.30 -16.78
N LYS A 79 5.56 6.89 -17.03
CA LYS A 79 6.82 6.17 -16.87
C LYS A 79 6.97 5.65 -15.44
N ASN A 80 7.27 4.36 -15.31
CA ASN A 80 7.45 3.73 -14.00
C ASN A 80 8.49 4.45 -13.14
N PRO A 81 8.13 4.90 -11.93
CA PRO A 81 9.09 5.44 -10.97
C PRO A 81 10.16 4.39 -10.58
N PRO A 82 11.32 4.82 -10.08
CA PRO A 82 12.44 3.92 -9.81
C PRO A 82 12.09 2.77 -8.85
N SER A 83 11.27 3.01 -7.81
CA SER A 83 10.83 1.94 -6.91
C SER A 83 10.01 0.88 -7.65
N MET A 84 9.09 1.29 -8.54
CA MET A 84 8.29 0.36 -9.33
C MET A 84 9.15 -0.44 -10.31
N GLN A 85 10.14 0.20 -10.95
CA GLN A 85 11.08 -0.52 -11.80
C GLN A 85 11.83 -1.62 -11.04
N ASN A 86 12.23 -1.37 -9.79
CA ASN A 86 12.90 -2.36 -8.94
C ASN A 86 11.95 -3.47 -8.51
N ILE A 87 10.68 -3.17 -8.24
CA ILE A 87 9.64 -4.18 -7.97
C ILE A 87 9.50 -5.12 -9.19
N LEU A 88 9.38 -4.57 -10.40
CA LEU A 88 9.28 -5.37 -11.62
C LEU A 88 10.51 -6.26 -11.86
N LYS A 89 11.72 -5.74 -11.58
CA LYS A 89 12.96 -6.53 -11.67
C LYS A 89 12.97 -7.68 -10.68
N GLU A 90 12.54 -7.46 -9.44
CA GLU A 90 12.47 -8.52 -8.43
C GLU A 90 11.44 -9.57 -8.81
N ILE A 91 10.26 -9.18 -9.33
CA ILE A 91 9.25 -10.14 -9.83
C ILE A 91 9.85 -11.03 -10.91
N GLN A 92 10.53 -10.44 -11.90
CA GLN A 92 11.14 -11.21 -12.99
C GLN A 92 12.23 -12.15 -12.48
N SER A 93 13.05 -11.71 -11.52
CA SER A 93 14.09 -12.54 -10.91
C SER A 93 13.52 -13.68 -10.06
N ASP A 94 12.48 -13.40 -9.27
CA ASP A 94 11.85 -14.34 -8.34
C ASP A 94 11.00 -15.40 -9.07
N LEU A 95 10.19 -14.96 -10.04
CA LEU A 95 9.21 -15.82 -10.70
C LEU A 95 9.66 -16.35 -12.07
N GLY A 96 10.78 -15.87 -12.61
CA GLY A 96 11.28 -16.23 -13.94
C GLY A 96 10.41 -15.70 -15.10
N LYS A 97 9.47 -14.79 -14.82
CA LYS A 97 8.55 -14.20 -15.80
C LYS A 97 8.27 -12.73 -15.49
N LYS A 98 7.85 -12.00 -16.51
CA LYS A 98 7.44 -10.62 -16.34
C LYS A 98 6.12 -10.49 -15.57
N SER A 99 5.96 -9.35 -14.90
CA SER A 99 4.68 -8.99 -14.25
C SER A 99 3.58 -8.77 -15.28
N ILE A 100 2.32 -9.02 -14.90
CA ILE A 100 1.16 -8.58 -15.68
C ILE A 100 0.95 -7.06 -15.62
N CYS A 101 1.67 -6.36 -14.75
CA CYS A 101 1.60 -4.92 -14.52
C CYS A 101 2.90 -4.21 -14.95
N GLU A 102 3.50 -4.58 -16.10
CA GLU A 102 4.74 -3.96 -16.62
C GLU A 102 4.61 -2.45 -16.84
N ASP A 103 3.40 -1.97 -17.10
CA ASP A 103 3.06 -0.56 -17.26
C ASP A 103 2.99 0.24 -15.96
N GLY A 104 3.08 -0.43 -14.80
CA GLY A 104 3.05 0.18 -13.47
C GLY A 104 1.66 0.37 -12.87
N ASP A 105 0.59 0.06 -13.58
CA ASP A 105 -0.76 0.07 -13.02
C ASP A 105 -1.03 -1.24 -12.26
N LEU A 106 -1.03 -1.15 -10.92
CA LEU A 106 -1.25 -2.28 -10.01
C LEU A 106 -2.73 -2.57 -9.72
N THR A 107 -3.65 -1.95 -10.45
CA THR A 107 -5.10 -2.24 -10.35
C THR A 107 -5.41 -3.74 -10.46
N PRO A 108 -4.75 -4.53 -11.36
CA PRO A 108 -4.96 -5.98 -11.43
C PRO A 108 -4.60 -6.72 -10.13
N TRP A 109 -3.57 -6.27 -9.39
CA TRP A 109 -3.23 -6.86 -8.09
C TRP A 109 -4.29 -6.55 -7.02
N ALA A 110 -4.74 -5.28 -6.97
CA ALA A 110 -5.75 -4.86 -6.02
C ALA A 110 -7.05 -5.68 -6.18
N LYS A 111 -7.49 -5.93 -7.40
CA LYS A 111 -8.67 -6.75 -7.72
C LYS A 111 -8.53 -8.22 -7.30
N GLN A 112 -7.31 -8.72 -7.14
CA GLN A 112 -7.03 -10.08 -6.68
C GLN A 112 -6.97 -10.21 -5.14
N GLY A 113 -7.13 -9.10 -4.40
CA GLY A 113 -7.10 -9.09 -2.94
C GLY A 113 -5.79 -8.55 -2.34
N VAL A 114 -5.02 -7.79 -3.11
CA VAL A 114 -3.80 -7.10 -2.62
C VAL A 114 -4.15 -5.66 -2.26
N LEU A 115 -4.24 -5.36 -0.97
CA LEU A 115 -4.42 -3.98 -0.48
C LEU A 115 -3.10 -3.22 -0.57
N LEU A 116 -3.02 -2.31 -1.53
CA LEU A 116 -1.88 -1.44 -1.79
C LEU A 116 -2.05 -0.13 -1.01
N LEU A 117 -1.66 -0.12 0.26
CA LEU A 117 -1.95 0.94 1.21
C LEU A 117 -0.71 1.79 1.52
N ASN A 118 -0.76 3.09 1.26
CA ASN A 118 0.21 4.03 1.82
C ASN A 118 -0.13 4.35 3.27
N THR A 119 0.88 4.59 4.11
CA THR A 119 0.66 5.03 5.50
C THR A 119 0.20 6.48 5.59
N ILE A 120 0.51 7.29 4.58
CA ILE A 120 0.04 8.66 4.37
C ILE A 120 -0.68 8.69 3.03
N LEU A 121 -1.95 9.14 2.99
CA LEU A 121 -2.78 8.96 1.81
C LEU A 121 -2.76 10.15 0.83
N THR A 122 -2.15 11.26 1.22
CA THR A 122 -2.05 12.46 0.38
C THR A 122 -0.67 13.12 0.48
N VAL A 123 -0.29 13.90 -0.53
CA VAL A 123 1.00 14.62 -0.58
C VAL A 123 0.85 15.88 -1.44
N GLU A 124 1.57 16.97 -1.12
CA GLU A 124 1.68 18.13 -2.00
C GLU A 124 2.62 17.85 -3.17
N GLU A 125 2.32 18.45 -4.32
CA GLU A 125 3.18 18.39 -5.50
C GLU A 125 4.62 18.77 -5.19
N ALA A 126 5.58 17.96 -5.67
CA ALA A 126 7.01 18.13 -5.50
C ALA A 126 7.52 18.19 -4.04
N LYS A 127 6.68 17.89 -3.03
CA LYS A 127 7.04 17.94 -1.61
C LYS A 127 6.81 16.59 -0.93
N PRO A 128 7.73 15.61 -1.08
CA PRO A 128 7.59 14.32 -0.42
C PRO A 128 7.43 14.50 1.10
N LYS A 129 6.57 13.68 1.71
CA LYS A 129 6.26 13.71 3.16
C LYS A 129 5.59 15.00 3.67
N SER A 130 5.11 15.87 2.80
CA SER A 130 4.48 17.14 3.19
C SER A 130 3.24 16.98 4.11
N HIS A 131 2.58 15.83 4.08
CA HIS A 131 1.43 15.52 4.91
C HIS A 131 1.73 14.57 6.08
N HIS A 132 3.02 14.44 6.43
CA HIS A 132 3.45 13.68 7.62
C HIS A 132 2.91 14.34 8.90
N ASN A 133 2.50 13.53 9.87
CA ASN A 133 1.93 13.97 11.16
C ASN A 133 0.63 14.78 11.09
N LEU A 134 -0.08 14.80 9.95
CA LEU A 134 -1.40 15.42 9.86
C LEU A 134 -2.54 14.54 10.40
N GLY A 135 -2.28 13.23 10.57
CA GLY A 135 -3.24 12.26 11.10
C GLY A 135 -3.50 11.05 10.19
N TRP A 136 -2.96 11.02 8.96
CA TRP A 136 -3.08 9.83 8.11
C TRP A 136 -2.48 8.58 8.74
N GLU A 137 -1.35 8.73 9.44
CA GLU A 137 -0.68 7.61 10.11
C GLU A 137 -1.58 6.99 11.20
N VAL A 138 -2.35 7.81 11.92
CA VAL A 138 -3.32 7.33 12.90
C VAL A 138 -4.43 6.53 12.21
N PHE A 139 -4.97 7.06 11.11
CA PHE A 139 -5.99 6.39 10.32
C PHE A 139 -5.50 5.04 9.81
N THR A 140 -4.36 5.01 9.15
CA THR A 140 -3.82 3.78 8.55
C THR A 140 -3.35 2.77 9.60
N ASP A 141 -2.84 3.22 10.75
CA ASP A 141 -2.51 2.34 11.88
C ASP A 141 -3.78 1.67 12.44
N ASN A 142 -4.90 2.41 12.54
CA ASN A 142 -6.18 1.84 12.95
C ASN A 142 -6.70 0.81 11.93
N ILE A 143 -6.52 1.07 10.63
CA ILE A 143 -6.87 0.10 9.57
C ILE A 143 -6.02 -1.17 9.69
N ILE A 144 -4.70 -1.03 9.85
CA ILE A 144 -3.79 -2.19 10.03
C ILE A 144 -4.19 -3.00 11.25
N LYS A 145 -4.48 -2.31 12.37
CA LYS A 145 -4.93 -2.95 13.60
C LYS A 145 -6.28 -3.65 13.41
N TYR A 146 -7.23 -3.02 12.72
CA TYR A 146 -8.51 -3.64 12.40
C TYR A 146 -8.33 -4.95 11.63
N ILE A 147 -7.48 -4.94 10.57
CA ILE A 147 -7.15 -6.16 9.80
C ILE A 147 -6.56 -7.22 10.73
N SER A 148 -5.61 -6.83 11.57
CA SER A 148 -4.95 -7.74 12.51
C SER A 148 -5.91 -8.37 13.52
N ASP A 149 -6.89 -7.62 13.99
CA ASP A 149 -7.84 -8.11 15.01
C ASP A 149 -8.95 -8.96 14.39
N ASN A 150 -9.43 -8.62 13.19
CA ASN A 150 -10.68 -9.14 12.61
C ASN A 150 -10.50 -10.07 11.41
N CYS A 151 -9.34 -10.06 10.74
CA CYS A 151 -9.02 -10.97 9.64
C CYS A 151 -8.14 -12.13 10.13
N LYS A 152 -7.96 -13.13 9.28
CA LYS A 152 -7.05 -14.27 9.51
C LYS A 152 -6.22 -14.52 8.25
N ASP A 153 -5.02 -15.03 8.47
CA ASP A 153 -4.14 -15.49 7.40
C ASP A 153 -3.91 -14.41 6.32
N THR A 154 -3.83 -13.15 6.74
CA THR A 154 -3.43 -12.04 5.86
C THR A 154 -1.90 -11.98 5.79
N ILE A 155 -1.36 -11.78 4.61
CA ILE A 155 0.08 -11.66 4.39
C ILE A 155 0.44 -10.17 4.33
N PHE A 156 1.26 -9.71 5.26
CA PHE A 156 1.78 -8.34 5.27
C PHE A 156 3.16 -8.30 4.66
N ILE A 157 3.30 -7.56 3.57
CA ILE A 157 4.59 -7.31 2.89
C ILE A 157 5.03 -5.90 3.27
N LEU A 158 6.12 -5.80 4.02
CA LEU A 158 6.60 -4.57 4.65
C LEU A 158 8.01 -4.26 4.16
N TRP A 159 8.13 -3.24 3.32
CA TRP A 159 9.39 -2.82 2.72
C TRP A 159 9.91 -1.52 3.32
N GLY A 160 11.10 -1.59 3.93
CA GLY A 160 11.79 -0.48 4.57
C GLY A 160 11.33 -0.22 6.01
N SER A 161 12.17 0.49 6.76
CA SER A 161 12.01 0.69 8.21
C SER A 161 10.66 1.28 8.62
N PRO A 162 10.07 2.28 7.91
CA PRO A 162 8.77 2.81 8.28
C PRO A 162 7.64 1.76 8.20
N ALA A 163 7.61 0.95 7.14
CA ALA A 163 6.63 -0.13 7.00
C ALA A 163 6.89 -1.25 8.02
N ILE A 164 8.15 -1.65 8.22
CA ILE A 164 8.55 -2.69 9.18
C ILE A 164 8.15 -2.28 10.61
N SER A 165 8.22 -1.00 10.97
CA SER A 165 7.80 -0.53 12.30
C SER A 165 6.33 -0.81 12.62
N LYS A 166 5.49 -1.05 11.60
CA LYS A 166 4.07 -1.40 11.76
C LYS A 166 3.85 -2.85 12.20
N THR A 167 4.88 -3.69 12.22
CA THR A 167 4.81 -5.07 12.75
C THR A 167 4.26 -5.13 14.18
N LYS A 168 4.47 -4.09 14.97
CA LYS A 168 3.95 -3.97 16.34
C LYS A 168 2.42 -3.94 16.43
N LEU A 169 1.73 -3.63 15.31
CA LEU A 169 0.27 -3.58 15.21
C LEU A 169 -0.33 -4.91 14.75
N ILE A 170 0.52 -5.87 14.35
CA ILE A 170 0.09 -7.09 13.66
C ILE A 170 0.30 -8.30 14.56
N ASP A 171 -0.76 -9.08 14.80
CA ASP A 171 -0.69 -10.34 15.52
C ASP A 171 -0.03 -11.43 14.66
N ARG A 172 1.23 -11.75 14.98
CA ARG A 172 2.03 -12.76 14.27
C ARG A 172 1.51 -14.19 14.42
N LYS A 173 0.59 -14.45 15.34
CA LYS A 173 -0.05 -15.77 15.49
C LYS A 173 -1.19 -15.96 14.51
N LYS A 174 -1.74 -14.86 14.00
CA LYS A 174 -2.88 -14.86 13.06
C LYS A 174 -2.47 -14.54 11.63
N HIS A 175 -1.31 -13.91 11.41
CA HIS A 175 -0.92 -13.32 10.15
C HIS A 175 0.51 -13.66 9.77
N HIS A 176 0.82 -13.58 8.48
CA HIS A 176 2.16 -13.76 7.93
C HIS A 176 2.81 -12.42 7.67
N ILE A 177 4.09 -12.26 8.01
CA ILE A 177 4.82 -11.01 7.81
C ILE A 177 6.10 -11.28 7.04
N LEU A 178 6.24 -10.64 5.88
CA LEU A 178 7.41 -10.64 5.04
C LEU A 178 8.07 -9.25 5.07
N THR A 179 9.36 -9.20 5.42
CA THR A 179 10.08 -7.92 5.56
C THR A 179 11.32 -7.88 4.68
N ALA A 180 11.57 -6.75 4.03
CA ALA A 180 12.78 -6.50 3.25
C ALA A 180 13.14 -5.00 3.31
N SER A 181 14.31 -4.63 2.77
CA SER A 181 14.64 -3.23 2.55
C SER A 181 13.66 -2.59 1.55
N HIS A 182 13.64 -1.26 1.47
CA HIS A 182 12.76 -0.55 0.56
C HIS A 182 13.21 -0.71 -0.91
N PRO A 183 12.30 -0.84 -1.89
CA PRO A 183 12.64 -0.97 -3.31
C PRO A 183 13.20 0.31 -3.95
N SER A 184 13.29 1.43 -3.23
CA SER A 184 13.88 2.66 -3.77
C SER A 184 15.35 2.47 -4.19
N PRO A 185 15.87 3.27 -5.14
CA PRO A 185 17.26 3.15 -5.60
C PRO A 185 18.32 3.26 -4.49
N LEU A 186 17.97 3.84 -3.34
CA LEU A 186 18.88 4.03 -2.21
C LEU A 186 19.18 2.74 -1.43
N SER A 187 18.34 1.71 -1.54
CA SER A 187 18.43 0.54 -0.66
C SER A 187 18.12 -0.84 -1.27
N PRO A 188 17.90 -1.01 -2.59
CA PRO A 188 17.36 -2.28 -3.08
C PRO A 188 18.37 -3.44 -2.95
N TYR A 189 19.67 -3.14 -3.01
CA TYR A 189 20.74 -4.12 -2.80
C TYR A 189 20.99 -4.50 -1.33
N ARG A 190 20.28 -3.83 -0.40
CA ARG A 190 20.39 -4.14 1.05
C ARG A 190 19.38 -5.18 1.52
N GLY A 191 18.84 -6.00 0.59
CA GLY A 191 17.93 -7.10 0.89
C GLY A 191 16.54 -7.00 0.28
N PHE A 192 16.28 -6.05 -0.64
CA PHE A 192 15.07 -6.07 -1.46
C PHE A 192 15.25 -7.03 -2.63
N PHE A 193 16.30 -6.85 -3.44
CA PHE A 193 16.61 -7.81 -4.48
C PHE A 193 16.99 -9.16 -3.89
N GLY A 194 16.31 -10.20 -4.35
CA GLY A 194 16.44 -11.57 -3.83
C GLY A 194 15.58 -11.85 -2.60
N CYS A 195 14.68 -10.93 -2.17
CA CYS A 195 13.76 -11.18 -1.07
C CYS A 195 12.71 -12.25 -1.38
N LYS A 196 12.41 -12.49 -2.66
CA LYS A 196 11.47 -13.50 -3.14
C LYS A 196 10.08 -13.44 -2.52
N HIS A 197 9.62 -12.24 -2.20
CA HIS A 197 8.34 -12.06 -1.52
C HIS A 197 7.14 -12.47 -2.39
N PHE A 198 7.27 -12.43 -3.72
CA PHE A 198 6.20 -12.78 -4.65
C PHE A 198 5.93 -14.28 -4.69
N SER A 199 6.99 -15.10 -4.81
CA SER A 199 6.90 -16.55 -4.71
C SER A 199 6.51 -17.00 -3.31
N GLN A 200 7.14 -16.46 -2.26
CA GLN A 200 6.81 -16.77 -0.86
C GLN A 200 5.32 -16.46 -0.54
N THR A 201 4.80 -15.34 -1.01
CA THR A 201 3.37 -14.99 -0.86
C THR A 201 2.49 -16.07 -1.48
N ASN A 202 2.80 -16.49 -2.70
CA ASN A 202 2.02 -17.51 -3.38
C ASN A 202 2.15 -18.90 -2.74
N ASP A 203 3.30 -19.24 -2.17
CA ASP A 203 3.47 -20.49 -1.42
C ASP A 203 2.64 -20.48 -0.13
N ILE A 204 2.63 -19.36 0.59
CA ILE A 204 1.75 -19.19 1.76
C ILE A 204 0.27 -19.32 1.35
N LEU A 205 -0.17 -18.60 0.32
CA LEU A 205 -1.56 -18.67 -0.15
C LEU A 205 -1.97 -20.08 -0.52
N LYS A 206 -1.10 -20.82 -1.24
CA LYS A 206 -1.34 -22.24 -1.58
C LYS A 206 -1.48 -23.10 -0.34
N SER A 207 -0.61 -22.92 0.66
CA SER A 207 -0.67 -23.67 1.92
C SER A 207 -1.97 -23.43 2.69
N LEU A 208 -2.60 -22.28 2.47
CA LEU A 208 -3.89 -21.87 3.04
C LEU A 208 -5.10 -22.26 2.15
N ASN A 209 -4.88 -22.99 1.06
CA ASN A 209 -5.90 -23.30 0.04
C ASN A 209 -6.56 -22.04 -0.56
N LYS A 210 -5.80 -20.96 -0.66
CA LYS A 210 -6.23 -19.70 -1.32
C LYS A 210 -5.61 -19.61 -2.71
N GLU A 211 -6.30 -18.94 -3.62
CA GLU A 211 -5.78 -18.67 -4.95
C GLU A 211 -4.52 -17.79 -4.89
N ALA A 212 -3.49 -18.19 -5.64
CA ALA A 212 -2.27 -17.42 -5.79
C ALA A 212 -2.53 -16.09 -6.50
N ILE A 213 -1.68 -15.10 -6.25
CA ILE A 213 -1.70 -13.82 -6.96
C ILE A 213 -0.96 -13.98 -8.28
N ILE A 214 -1.54 -13.47 -9.34
CA ILE A 214 -0.87 -13.28 -10.62
C ILE A 214 -0.19 -11.90 -10.56
N TRP A 215 1.10 -11.96 -10.30
CA TRP A 215 1.93 -10.74 -10.13
C TRP A 215 2.28 -10.06 -11.44
#